data_c66e3f7191447c5978e7ebbc82500056
#
_entry.id   c66e3f7191447c5978e7ebbc82500056
#
_cell.length_a   1.000
_cell.length_b   1.000
_cell.length_c   1.000
_cell.angle_alpha   90.00
_cell.angle_beta   90.00
_cell.angle_gamma   90.00
#
_symmetry.space_group_name_H-M   'P 1'
#
loop_
_entity.id
_entity.type
_entity.pdbx_description
1 polymer ?
#
loop_
_entity_poly.entity_id
_entity_poly.type
_entity_poly.pdbx_seq_one_letter_code
_entity_poly.pdbx_strand_id
1 'polypeptide(L)'
;VDDRSSIEIFLNHCAIERGLAKNTLSSYRRDLEKFLSYLNQNQKRLSSITPSDVAAFLHTLREANLNESSIARNAVALRSFFAFIAKESGAESIAKEILVPRSAKRLPKALSIDQIATLINSCADDLSGIRDRAILELLYATGARVSEIIALNRSDISQNNQEGVEAITIRVRGKGGKERLVPVGSYARLALDQYLTRSRPVFAKNLKEEALFLNEKRGTRLSRQSAWQIVIDAAKRSGLDEAISPHGFRHSFATHLLDGGADIRVVQELLGHASVTTTQIYTLVTIDKLRESYASAHP
;
A
#
# COMPACT_ATOMS: atom_id res chain seq x y z
N VAL A 1 -32.04 10.20 17.77
CA VAL A 1 -31.09 9.13 17.37
C VAL A 1 -29.85 9.30 18.21
N ASP A 2 -29.34 8.22 18.80
CA ASP A 2 -28.08 8.23 19.56
C ASP A 2 -26.92 8.59 18.64
N ASP A 3 -25.94 9.35 19.15
CA ASP A 3 -24.80 9.86 18.39
C ASP A 3 -24.00 8.72 17.71
N ARG A 4 -23.94 7.55 18.35
CA ARG A 4 -23.28 6.36 17.80
C ARG A 4 -24.06 5.74 16.64
N SER A 5 -25.39 5.70 16.78
CA SER A 5 -26.27 5.24 15.69
C SER A 5 -26.16 6.12 14.44
N SER A 6 -26.00 7.43 14.60
CA SER A 6 -25.79 8.37 13.49
C SER A 6 -24.54 8.04 12.68
N ILE A 7 -23.45 7.64 13.36
CA ILE A 7 -22.21 7.20 12.70
C ILE A 7 -22.45 5.91 11.90
N GLU A 8 -23.14 4.92 12.46
CA GLU A 8 -23.43 3.67 11.75
C GLU A 8 -24.27 3.91 10.49
N ILE A 9 -25.30 4.75 10.58
CA ILE A 9 -26.14 5.12 9.44
C ILE A 9 -25.29 5.80 8.36
N PHE A 10 -24.42 6.74 8.73
CA PHE A 10 -23.50 7.40 7.81
C PHE A 10 -22.53 6.42 7.14
N LEU A 11 -21.94 5.48 7.89
CA LEU A 11 -21.01 4.50 7.34
C LEU A 11 -21.71 3.54 6.38
N ASN A 12 -22.96 3.14 6.68
CA ASN A 12 -23.77 2.34 5.78
C ASN A 12 -24.13 3.11 4.49
N HIS A 13 -24.51 4.38 4.60
CA HIS A 13 -24.69 5.25 3.44
C HIS A 13 -23.41 5.34 2.59
N CYS A 14 -22.24 5.54 3.24
CA CYS A 14 -20.97 5.57 2.54
C CYS A 14 -20.62 4.25 1.84
N ALA A 15 -21.00 3.12 2.42
CA ALA A 15 -20.77 1.80 1.85
C ALA A 15 -21.69 1.55 0.63
N ILE A 16 -22.99 1.83 0.78
CA ILE A 16 -24.02 1.45 -0.20
C ILE A 16 -24.11 2.49 -1.31
N GLU A 17 -24.32 3.76 -0.95
CA GLU A 17 -24.59 4.83 -1.92
C GLU A 17 -23.32 5.38 -2.58
N ARG A 18 -22.20 5.44 -1.82
CA ARG A 18 -20.94 6.02 -2.30
C ARG A 18 -19.90 4.96 -2.71
N GLY A 19 -20.16 3.69 -2.48
CA GLY A 19 -19.27 2.59 -2.84
C GLY A 19 -17.86 2.70 -2.23
N LEU A 20 -17.72 3.28 -1.02
CA LEU A 20 -16.42 3.48 -0.41
C LEU A 20 -15.77 2.15 -0.02
N ALA A 21 -14.46 2.05 -0.23
CA ALA A 21 -13.69 0.85 0.09
C ALA A 21 -13.70 0.57 1.61
N LYS A 22 -13.68 -0.72 1.99
CA LYS A 22 -13.66 -1.19 3.40
C LYS A 22 -12.63 -0.46 4.26
N ASN A 23 -11.42 -0.22 3.74
CA ASN A 23 -10.36 0.49 4.48
C ASN A 23 -10.72 1.97 4.73
N THR A 24 -11.41 2.63 3.80
CA THR A 24 -11.89 4.01 3.98
C THR A 24 -12.96 4.06 5.06
N LEU A 25 -13.93 3.12 5.00
CA LEU A 25 -14.98 2.99 6.01
C LEU A 25 -14.40 2.73 7.41
N SER A 26 -13.45 1.81 7.52
CA SER A 26 -12.76 1.52 8.80
C SER A 26 -11.96 2.74 9.32
N SER A 27 -11.41 3.55 8.42
CA SER A 27 -10.70 4.77 8.81
C SER A 27 -11.68 5.84 9.28
N TYR A 28 -12.78 6.05 8.54
CA TYR A 28 -13.83 6.99 8.93
C TYR A 28 -14.46 6.61 10.27
N ARG A 29 -14.76 5.32 10.48
CA ARG A 29 -15.26 4.81 11.78
C ARG A 29 -14.34 5.24 12.92
N ARG A 30 -13.05 4.91 12.84
CA ARG A 30 -12.08 5.25 13.89
C ARG A 30 -11.94 6.76 14.11
N ASP A 31 -12.00 7.54 13.05
CA ASP A 31 -11.89 9.00 13.13
C ASP A 31 -13.13 9.60 13.80
N LEU A 32 -14.33 9.12 13.47
CA LEU A 32 -15.60 9.56 14.07
C LEU A 32 -15.76 9.07 15.52
N GLU A 33 -15.32 7.85 15.85
CA GLU A 33 -15.31 7.34 17.23
C GLU A 33 -14.39 8.18 18.14
N LYS A 34 -13.23 8.64 17.62
CA LYS A 34 -12.36 9.57 18.36
C LYS A 34 -13.07 10.91 18.62
N PHE A 35 -13.80 11.40 17.63
CA PHE A 35 -14.56 12.64 17.80
C PHE A 35 -15.68 12.48 18.83
N LEU A 36 -16.45 11.37 18.81
CA LEU A 36 -17.44 11.10 19.84
C LEU A 36 -16.83 11.00 21.24
N SER A 37 -15.68 10.36 21.37
CA SER A 37 -14.97 10.29 22.65
C SER A 37 -14.60 11.69 23.17
N TYR A 38 -14.12 12.56 22.27
CA TYR A 38 -13.84 13.95 22.59
C TYR A 38 -15.10 14.72 23.03
N LEU A 39 -16.23 14.53 22.32
CA LEU A 39 -17.49 15.16 22.69
C LEU A 39 -17.95 14.73 24.08
N ASN A 40 -17.90 13.43 24.38
CA ASN A 40 -18.28 12.89 25.69
C ASN A 40 -17.42 13.45 26.83
N GLN A 41 -16.10 13.58 26.62
CA GLN A 41 -15.19 14.16 27.59
C GLN A 41 -15.49 15.65 27.86
N ASN A 42 -15.98 16.36 26.85
CA ASN A 42 -16.34 17.77 26.94
C ASN A 42 -17.84 18.00 27.20
N GLN A 43 -18.61 16.94 27.50
CA GLN A 43 -20.06 17.01 27.78
C GLN A 43 -20.86 17.66 26.65
N LYS A 44 -20.42 17.48 25.40
CA LYS A 44 -21.07 18.02 24.18
C LYS A 44 -21.84 16.92 23.44
N ARG A 45 -22.87 17.32 22.68
CA ARG A 45 -23.67 16.44 21.83
C ARG A 45 -23.53 16.83 20.36
N LEU A 46 -23.65 15.88 19.45
CA LEU A 46 -23.60 16.13 17.99
C LEU A 46 -24.56 17.21 17.53
N SER A 47 -25.73 17.33 18.16
CA SER A 47 -26.77 18.31 17.79
C SER A 47 -26.39 19.77 18.08
N SER A 48 -25.37 20.03 18.91
CA SER A 48 -24.97 21.38 19.32
C SER A 48 -23.56 21.74 18.88
N ILE A 49 -22.96 20.98 17.98
CA ILE A 49 -21.59 21.18 17.53
C ILE A 49 -21.46 22.35 16.57
N THR A 50 -20.47 23.19 16.85
CA THR A 50 -20.07 24.33 16.02
C THR A 50 -18.79 24.02 15.23
N PRO A 51 -18.48 24.81 14.20
CA PRO A 51 -17.18 24.72 13.50
C PRO A 51 -15.98 24.90 14.44
N SER A 52 -16.12 25.74 15.46
CA SER A 52 -15.09 25.96 16.48
C SER A 52 -14.83 24.72 17.33
N ASP A 53 -15.85 23.91 17.63
CA ASP A 53 -15.67 22.66 18.36
C ASP A 53 -14.89 21.63 17.53
N VAL A 54 -15.16 21.57 16.24
CA VAL A 54 -14.39 20.72 15.31
C VAL A 54 -12.94 21.20 15.24
N ALA A 55 -12.70 22.50 15.16
CA ALA A 55 -11.36 23.06 15.15
C ALA A 55 -10.60 22.74 16.46
N ALA A 56 -11.25 22.87 17.61
CA ALA A 56 -10.69 22.50 18.91
C ALA A 56 -10.33 21.01 18.97
N PHE A 57 -11.21 20.11 18.49
CA PHE A 57 -10.87 18.69 18.38
C PHE A 57 -9.66 18.43 17.50
N LEU A 58 -9.58 19.03 16.32
CA LEU A 58 -8.42 18.87 15.43
C LEU A 58 -7.12 19.42 16.07
N HIS A 59 -7.23 20.43 16.93
CA HIS A 59 -6.11 20.94 17.72
C HIS A 59 -5.63 19.89 18.75
N THR A 60 -6.54 19.25 19.49
CA THR A 60 -6.14 18.19 20.43
C THR A 60 -5.45 17.01 19.76
N LEU A 61 -5.79 16.71 18.49
CA LEU A 61 -5.07 15.69 17.73
C LEU A 61 -3.62 16.11 17.41
N ARG A 62 -3.34 17.42 17.22
CA ARG A 62 -1.98 17.95 17.07
C ARG A 62 -1.20 17.86 18.35
N GLU A 63 -1.79 18.25 19.45
CA GLU A 63 -1.17 18.14 20.78
C GLU A 63 -0.82 16.69 21.12
N ALA A 64 -1.65 15.74 20.69
CA ALA A 64 -1.38 14.30 20.78
C ALA A 64 -0.37 13.78 19.74
N ASN A 65 0.36 14.66 19.05
CA ASN A 65 1.40 14.36 18.06
C ASN A 65 0.91 13.48 16.89
N LEU A 66 -0.35 13.56 16.49
CA LEU A 66 -0.80 12.94 15.25
C LEU A 66 -0.19 13.69 14.06
N ASN A 67 0.20 12.92 13.03
CA ASN A 67 0.72 13.52 11.79
C ASN A 67 -0.37 14.29 11.02
N GLU A 68 0.03 15.35 10.32
CA GLU A 68 -0.88 16.26 9.59
C GLU A 68 -1.78 15.54 8.58
N SER A 69 -1.31 14.46 7.96
CA SER A 69 -2.14 13.67 7.03
C SER A 69 -3.28 12.92 7.74
N SER A 70 -3.05 12.46 8.97
CA SER A 70 -4.09 11.86 9.82
C SER A 70 -5.10 12.90 10.30
N ILE A 71 -4.63 14.10 10.66
CA ILE A 71 -5.50 15.22 11.06
C ILE A 71 -6.36 15.66 9.88
N ALA A 72 -5.76 15.81 8.69
CA ALA A 72 -6.50 16.14 7.46
C ALA A 72 -7.57 15.08 7.14
N ARG A 73 -7.24 13.78 7.32
CA ARG A 73 -8.23 12.70 7.12
C ARG A 73 -9.37 12.79 8.13
N ASN A 74 -9.10 13.06 9.42
CA ASN A 74 -10.14 13.29 10.43
C ASN A 74 -11.07 14.43 10.02
N ALA A 75 -10.51 15.57 9.57
CA ALA A 75 -11.28 16.71 9.08
C ALA A 75 -12.17 16.34 7.88
N VAL A 76 -11.66 15.56 6.93
CA VAL A 76 -12.44 15.07 5.79
C VAL A 76 -13.57 14.12 6.22
N ALA A 77 -13.32 13.22 7.18
CA ALA A 77 -14.35 12.33 7.71
C ALA A 77 -15.46 13.11 8.40
N LEU A 78 -15.11 14.08 9.26
CA LEU A 78 -16.07 14.96 9.94
C LEU A 78 -16.86 15.82 8.95
N ARG A 79 -16.20 16.43 7.98
CA ARG A 79 -16.85 17.20 6.93
C ARG A 79 -17.86 16.37 6.14
N SER A 80 -17.51 15.13 5.79
CA SER A 80 -18.40 14.21 5.08
C SER A 80 -19.59 13.80 5.96
N PHE A 81 -19.36 13.57 7.24
CA PHE A 81 -20.37 13.19 8.22
C PHE A 81 -21.38 14.31 8.48
N PHE A 82 -20.91 15.54 8.74
CA PHE A 82 -21.80 16.67 8.95
C PHE A 82 -22.58 17.09 7.69
N ALA A 83 -21.98 16.91 6.51
CA ALA A 83 -22.73 17.09 5.25
C ALA A 83 -23.85 16.06 5.09
N PHE A 84 -23.64 14.81 5.51
CA PHE A 84 -24.65 13.77 5.52
C PHE A 84 -25.77 14.08 6.52
N ILE A 85 -25.43 14.42 7.78
CA ILE A 85 -26.44 14.76 8.80
C ILE A 85 -27.31 15.92 8.33
N ALA A 86 -26.72 16.98 7.80
CA ALA A 86 -27.46 18.15 7.32
C ALA A 86 -28.42 17.79 6.18
N LYS A 87 -28.01 16.91 5.27
CA LYS A 87 -28.87 16.41 4.19
C LYS A 87 -30.06 15.63 4.72
N GLU A 88 -29.85 14.76 5.69
CA GLU A 88 -30.92 13.91 6.27
C GLU A 88 -31.88 14.70 7.16
N SER A 89 -31.38 15.70 7.89
CA SER A 89 -32.20 16.50 8.82
C SER A 89 -32.81 17.75 8.19
N GLY A 90 -32.37 18.15 6.99
CA GLY A 90 -32.75 19.43 6.38
C GLY A 90 -32.17 20.66 7.07
N ALA A 91 -31.20 20.47 8.00
CA ALA A 91 -30.57 21.54 8.74
C ALA A 91 -29.43 22.19 7.95
N GLU A 92 -29.00 23.37 8.39
CA GLU A 92 -27.82 24.02 7.84
C GLU A 92 -26.55 23.23 8.18
N SER A 93 -25.66 23.10 7.19
CA SER A 93 -24.49 22.25 7.32
C SER A 93 -23.25 23.03 7.71
N ILE A 94 -22.67 22.71 8.86
CA ILE A 94 -21.34 23.21 9.27
C ILE A 94 -20.19 22.62 8.43
N ALA A 95 -20.46 21.65 7.56
CA ALA A 95 -19.44 20.96 6.77
C ALA A 95 -18.58 21.89 5.92
N LYS A 96 -19.13 22.99 5.40
CA LYS A 96 -18.40 23.95 4.56
C LYS A 96 -17.38 24.74 5.36
N GLU A 97 -17.62 24.94 6.64
CA GLU A 97 -16.77 25.71 7.55
C GLU A 97 -15.65 24.87 8.17
N ILE A 98 -15.74 23.54 8.09
CA ILE A 98 -14.68 22.66 8.55
C ILE A 98 -13.46 22.80 7.63
N LEU A 99 -12.41 23.43 8.13
CA LEU A 99 -11.16 23.58 7.41
C LEU A 99 -10.38 22.27 7.39
N VAL A 100 -10.08 21.78 6.20
CA VAL A 100 -9.20 20.62 6.04
C VAL A 100 -7.75 21.11 5.96
N PRO A 101 -6.88 20.75 6.92
CA PRO A 101 -5.48 21.13 6.87
C PRO A 101 -4.82 20.65 5.57
N ARG A 102 -4.07 21.54 4.93
CA ARG A 102 -3.25 21.16 3.77
C ARG A 102 -2.01 20.44 4.29
N SER A 103 -1.97 19.13 4.19
CA SER A 103 -0.73 18.39 4.36
C SER A 103 0.21 18.74 3.22
N ALA A 104 1.38 19.28 3.52
CA ALA A 104 2.42 19.44 2.53
C ALA A 104 2.80 18.04 2.04
N LYS A 105 2.32 17.65 0.87
CA LYS A 105 2.76 16.42 0.19
C LYS A 105 4.23 16.63 -0.18
N ARG A 106 5.15 16.18 0.66
CA ARG A 106 6.49 15.87 0.17
C ARG A 106 6.30 14.69 -0.78
N LEU A 107 6.48 14.92 -2.08
CA LEU A 107 6.59 13.83 -3.04
C LEU A 107 7.78 12.98 -2.58
N PRO A 108 7.58 11.69 -2.27
CA PRO A 108 8.71 10.83 -1.94
C PRO A 108 9.69 10.90 -3.12
N LYS A 109 10.94 11.18 -2.85
CA LYS A 109 11.98 11.10 -3.87
C LYS A 109 12.11 9.63 -4.25
N ALA A 110 12.19 9.35 -5.55
CA ALA A 110 12.48 8.00 -6.00
C ALA A 110 13.86 7.58 -5.49
N LEU A 111 13.97 6.35 -4.97
CA LEU A 111 15.26 5.77 -4.63
C LEU A 111 16.04 5.51 -5.91
N SER A 112 17.34 5.73 -5.91
CA SER A 112 18.20 5.34 -7.03
C SER A 112 18.28 3.81 -7.16
N ILE A 113 18.74 3.31 -8.31
CA ILE A 113 18.94 1.87 -8.54
C ILE A 113 19.90 1.30 -7.49
N ASP A 114 20.97 2.03 -7.12
CA ASP A 114 21.92 1.66 -6.07
C ASP A 114 21.29 1.55 -4.70
N GLN A 115 20.50 2.55 -4.34
CA GLN A 115 19.79 2.53 -3.07
C GLN A 115 18.86 1.33 -2.98
N ILE A 116 18.16 0.99 -4.07
CA ILE A 116 17.33 -0.22 -4.15
C ILE A 116 18.19 -1.48 -4.01
N ALA A 117 19.31 -1.58 -4.73
CA ALA A 117 20.21 -2.73 -4.65
C ALA A 117 20.80 -2.88 -3.24
N THR A 118 21.29 -1.79 -2.64
CA THR A 118 21.81 -1.78 -1.27
C THR A 118 20.76 -2.24 -0.27
N LEU A 119 19.52 -1.78 -0.42
CA LEU A 119 18.41 -2.14 0.45
C LEU A 119 18.05 -3.64 0.33
N ILE A 120 17.98 -4.17 -0.88
CA ILE A 120 17.70 -5.59 -1.12
C ILE A 120 18.85 -6.46 -0.60
N ASN A 121 20.11 -6.05 -0.85
CA ASN A 121 21.29 -6.77 -0.40
C ASN A 121 21.52 -6.72 1.12
N SER A 122 20.85 -5.81 1.83
CA SER A 122 20.88 -5.76 3.31
C SER A 122 20.13 -6.91 3.99
N CYS A 123 19.39 -7.74 3.22
CA CYS A 123 18.71 -8.90 3.77
C CYS A 123 19.73 -9.95 4.26
N ALA A 124 19.45 -10.55 5.42
CA ALA A 124 20.28 -11.63 5.97
C ALA A 124 20.24 -12.88 5.07
N ASP A 125 21.23 -13.77 5.24
CA ASP A 125 21.31 -15.03 4.48
C ASP A 125 20.61 -16.20 5.17
N ASP A 126 19.83 -15.92 6.23
CA ASP A 126 18.97 -16.91 6.88
C ASP A 126 17.65 -17.12 6.12
N LEU A 127 16.84 -18.08 6.58
CA LEU A 127 15.58 -18.43 5.93
C LEU A 127 14.60 -17.24 5.87
N SER A 128 14.58 -16.38 6.89
CA SER A 128 13.74 -15.18 6.91
C SER A 128 14.25 -14.11 5.96
N GLY A 129 15.56 -13.90 5.89
CA GLY A 129 16.17 -12.95 4.96
C GLY A 129 16.02 -13.35 3.50
N ILE A 130 16.06 -14.65 3.19
CA ILE A 130 15.74 -15.15 1.83
C ILE A 130 14.29 -14.80 1.45
N ARG A 131 13.32 -15.00 2.36
CA ARG A 131 11.94 -14.55 2.15
C ARG A 131 11.85 -13.04 1.95
N ASP A 132 12.51 -12.28 2.80
CA ASP A 132 12.45 -10.83 2.81
C ASP A 132 13.04 -10.26 1.52
N ARG A 133 14.17 -10.81 1.06
CA ARG A 133 14.76 -10.49 -0.25
C ARG A 133 13.78 -10.73 -1.39
N ALA A 134 13.10 -11.88 -1.43
CA ALA A 134 12.11 -12.19 -2.45
C ALA A 134 10.94 -11.19 -2.44
N ILE A 135 10.48 -10.74 -1.26
CA ILE A 135 9.44 -9.72 -1.14
C ILE A 135 9.92 -8.38 -1.70
N LEU A 136 11.13 -7.93 -1.33
CA LEU A 136 11.69 -6.65 -1.77
C LEU A 136 11.93 -6.65 -3.29
N GLU A 137 12.47 -7.74 -3.82
CA GLU A 137 12.66 -7.91 -5.26
C GLU A 137 11.33 -7.83 -6.01
N LEU A 138 10.29 -8.54 -5.56
CA LEU A 138 8.98 -8.48 -6.20
C LEU A 138 8.33 -7.10 -6.08
N LEU A 139 8.45 -6.42 -4.95
CA LEU A 139 7.95 -5.04 -4.80
C LEU A 139 8.57 -4.10 -5.83
N TYR A 140 9.88 -4.24 -6.06
CA TYR A 140 10.59 -3.42 -7.04
C TYR A 140 10.32 -3.86 -8.48
N ALA A 141 10.39 -5.16 -8.78
CA ALA A 141 10.21 -5.67 -10.14
C ALA A 141 8.80 -5.48 -10.70
N THR A 142 7.79 -5.41 -9.83
CA THR A 142 6.38 -5.35 -10.27
C THR A 142 5.72 -4.00 -10.00
N GLY A 143 6.32 -3.15 -9.17
CA GLY A 143 5.67 -1.94 -8.66
C GLY A 143 4.34 -2.20 -7.94
N ALA A 144 4.05 -3.45 -7.56
CA ALA A 144 2.82 -3.82 -6.89
C ALA A 144 2.73 -3.22 -5.48
N ARG A 145 1.51 -3.05 -4.98
CA ARG A 145 1.32 -2.65 -3.59
C ARG A 145 1.73 -3.78 -2.65
N VAL A 146 2.24 -3.45 -1.46
CA VAL A 146 2.61 -4.47 -0.47
C VAL A 146 1.45 -5.43 -0.16
N SER A 147 0.21 -4.93 -0.12
CA SER A 147 -0.98 -5.77 0.08
C SER A 147 -1.24 -6.72 -1.09
N GLU A 148 -0.90 -6.34 -2.31
CA GLU A 148 -1.02 -7.18 -3.50
C GLU A 148 0.01 -8.31 -3.48
N ILE A 149 1.27 -8.01 -3.14
CA ILE A 149 2.34 -9.02 -3.00
C ILE A 149 2.00 -10.03 -1.90
N ILE A 150 1.52 -9.58 -0.75
CA ILE A 150 1.18 -10.48 0.36
C ILE A 150 -0.09 -11.29 0.09
N ALA A 151 -0.98 -10.81 -0.76
CA ALA A 151 -2.17 -11.54 -1.15
C ALA A 151 -1.91 -12.68 -2.15
N LEU A 152 -0.72 -12.74 -2.77
CA LEU A 152 -0.38 -13.76 -3.76
C LEU A 152 -0.48 -15.17 -3.18
N ASN A 153 -0.98 -16.08 -4.02
CA ASN A 153 -0.94 -17.52 -3.84
C ASN A 153 0.15 -18.13 -4.75
N ARG A 154 0.53 -19.36 -4.50
CA ARG A 154 1.44 -20.09 -5.38
C ARG A 154 0.89 -20.23 -6.80
N SER A 155 -0.42 -20.40 -6.93
CA SER A 155 -1.15 -20.50 -8.20
C SER A 155 -1.21 -19.20 -9.00
N ASP A 156 -0.81 -18.06 -8.40
CA ASP A 156 -0.74 -16.78 -9.11
C ASP A 156 0.58 -16.60 -9.86
N ILE A 157 1.51 -17.54 -9.74
CA ILE A 157 2.78 -17.57 -10.48
C ILE A 157 2.59 -18.48 -11.69
N SER A 158 2.85 -17.94 -12.87
CA SER A 158 2.85 -18.69 -14.13
C SER A 158 4.24 -18.66 -14.74
N GLN A 159 4.77 -19.83 -15.07
CA GLN A 159 6.00 -19.96 -15.85
C GLN A 159 5.60 -20.10 -17.33
N ASN A 160 6.07 -19.17 -18.15
CA ASN A 160 5.88 -19.21 -19.59
C ASN A 160 7.23 -19.41 -20.23
N ASN A 161 7.34 -20.47 -21.04
CA ASN A 161 8.51 -20.73 -21.85
C ASN A 161 8.18 -20.24 -23.26
N GLN A 162 8.57 -19.01 -23.61
CA GLN A 162 8.43 -18.47 -24.95
C GLN A 162 9.81 -18.32 -25.58
N GLU A 163 10.03 -18.95 -26.73
CA GLU A 163 11.25 -18.83 -27.55
C GLU A 163 12.57 -19.11 -26.79
N GLY A 164 12.56 -20.04 -25.82
CA GLY A 164 13.75 -20.40 -25.04
C GLY A 164 14.09 -19.45 -23.89
N VAL A 165 13.28 -18.42 -23.67
CA VAL A 165 13.39 -17.55 -22.50
C VAL A 165 12.37 -17.96 -21.45
N GLU A 166 12.85 -18.41 -20.29
CA GLU A 166 12.01 -18.66 -19.13
C GLU A 166 11.51 -17.35 -18.54
N ALA A 167 10.28 -16.98 -18.86
CA ALA A 167 9.62 -15.81 -18.30
C ALA A 167 8.65 -16.24 -17.20
N ILE A 168 8.71 -15.56 -16.06
CA ILE A 168 7.71 -15.68 -15.00
C ILE A 168 6.77 -14.48 -15.07
N THR A 169 5.47 -14.75 -15.00
CA THR A 169 4.45 -13.72 -14.81
C THR A 169 3.71 -13.96 -13.51
N ILE A 170 3.34 -12.87 -12.84
CA ILE A 170 2.57 -12.90 -11.60
C ILE A 170 1.23 -12.24 -11.83
N ARG A 171 0.16 -12.94 -11.45
CA ARG A 171 -1.20 -12.40 -11.45
C ARG A 171 -1.44 -11.61 -10.18
N VAL A 172 -1.53 -10.30 -10.33
CA VAL A 172 -1.74 -9.37 -9.21
C VAL A 172 -3.19 -8.90 -9.19
N ARG A 173 -3.85 -9.01 -8.02
CA ARG A 173 -5.23 -8.55 -7.82
C ARG A 173 -5.26 -7.18 -7.15
N GLY A 174 -5.77 -6.18 -7.87
CA GLY A 174 -5.88 -4.80 -7.42
C GLY A 174 -7.21 -4.46 -6.74
N LYS A 175 -7.43 -3.16 -6.56
CA LYS A 175 -8.69 -2.63 -6.00
C LYS A 175 -9.88 -3.01 -6.89
N GLY A 176 -10.95 -3.51 -6.25
CA GLY A 176 -12.19 -3.91 -6.96
C GLY A 176 -12.08 -5.25 -7.68
N GLY A 177 -11.10 -6.10 -7.34
CA GLY A 177 -10.95 -7.44 -7.95
C GLY A 177 -10.34 -7.41 -9.36
N LYS A 178 -9.90 -6.26 -9.86
CA LYS A 178 -9.23 -6.18 -11.18
C LYS A 178 -7.91 -6.92 -11.13
N GLU A 179 -7.71 -7.83 -12.06
CA GLU A 179 -6.47 -8.61 -12.21
C GLU A 179 -5.58 -8.01 -13.30
N ARG A 180 -4.27 -8.12 -13.10
CA ARG A 180 -3.26 -7.83 -14.12
C ARG A 180 -2.14 -8.85 -14.05
N LEU A 181 -1.55 -9.17 -15.19
CA LEU A 181 -0.34 -9.97 -15.29
C LEU A 181 0.86 -9.03 -15.34
N VAL A 182 1.82 -9.29 -14.47
CA VAL A 182 3.04 -8.48 -14.39
C VAL A 182 4.23 -9.41 -14.63
N PRO A 183 5.08 -9.14 -15.63
CA PRO A 183 6.28 -9.91 -15.85
C PRO A 183 7.28 -9.69 -14.72
N VAL A 184 8.05 -10.72 -14.40
CA VAL A 184 9.06 -10.71 -13.34
C VAL A 184 10.43 -10.91 -13.95
N GLY A 185 11.32 -9.97 -13.72
CA GLY A 185 12.70 -10.01 -14.21
C GLY A 185 13.56 -11.07 -13.51
N SER A 186 14.77 -11.30 -14.02
CA SER A 186 15.67 -12.37 -13.62
C SER A 186 16.04 -12.33 -12.14
N TYR A 187 16.33 -11.16 -11.57
CA TYR A 187 16.68 -11.00 -10.15
C TYR A 187 15.55 -11.40 -9.21
N ALA A 188 14.35 -10.90 -9.50
CA ALA A 188 13.17 -11.24 -8.69
C ALA A 188 12.77 -12.71 -8.86
N ARG A 189 12.95 -13.30 -10.07
CA ARG A 189 12.78 -14.73 -10.32
C ARG A 189 13.73 -15.54 -9.45
N LEU A 190 15.03 -15.24 -9.49
CA LEU A 190 16.04 -15.95 -8.71
C LEU A 190 15.75 -15.88 -7.19
N ALA A 191 15.42 -14.72 -6.68
CA ALA A 191 15.09 -14.53 -5.28
C ALA A 191 13.82 -15.33 -4.89
N LEU A 192 12.82 -15.35 -5.78
CA LEU A 192 11.60 -16.13 -5.57
C LEU A 192 11.87 -17.63 -5.58
N ASP A 193 12.68 -18.12 -6.50
CA ASP A 193 13.06 -19.53 -6.59
C ASP A 193 13.82 -19.98 -5.33
N GLN A 194 14.75 -19.17 -4.86
CA GLN A 194 15.47 -19.44 -3.60
C GLN A 194 14.51 -19.50 -2.40
N TYR A 195 13.53 -18.60 -2.34
CA TYR A 195 12.52 -18.64 -1.29
C TYR A 195 11.64 -19.89 -1.37
N LEU A 196 11.15 -20.22 -2.55
CA LEU A 196 10.27 -21.37 -2.78
C LEU A 196 10.96 -22.71 -2.49
N THR A 197 12.26 -22.81 -2.74
CA THR A 197 13.03 -24.04 -2.56
C THR A 197 13.62 -24.19 -1.16
N ARG A 198 14.10 -23.09 -0.53
CA ARG A 198 14.84 -23.16 0.72
C ARG A 198 14.02 -22.77 1.95
N SER A 199 13.27 -21.68 1.88
CA SER A 199 12.63 -21.12 3.08
C SER A 199 11.17 -21.52 3.23
N ARG A 200 10.39 -21.44 2.14
CA ARG A 200 8.97 -21.70 2.20
C ARG A 200 8.63 -23.13 2.66
N PRO A 201 9.32 -24.20 2.24
CA PRO A 201 9.05 -25.54 2.73
C PRO A 201 9.23 -25.69 4.24
N VAL A 202 10.22 -24.98 4.82
CA VAL A 202 10.49 -24.98 6.26
C VAL A 202 9.39 -24.19 7.02
N PHE A 203 8.89 -23.10 6.45
CA PHE A 203 7.86 -22.28 7.08
C PHE A 203 6.47 -22.90 6.99
N ALA A 204 6.20 -23.71 5.95
CA ALA A 204 4.89 -24.29 5.70
C ALA A 204 4.57 -25.41 6.71
N LYS A 205 3.75 -25.09 7.72
CA LYS A 205 3.24 -26.09 8.68
C LYS A 205 2.09 -26.94 8.12
N ASN A 206 1.48 -26.46 7.03
CA ASN A 206 0.42 -27.16 6.32
C ASN A 206 0.77 -27.20 4.83
N LEU A 207 0.85 -28.38 4.26
CA LEU A 207 1.14 -28.60 2.83
C LEU A 207 0.07 -27.99 1.91
N LYS A 208 -1.15 -27.78 2.40
CA LYS A 208 -2.27 -27.18 1.67
C LYS A 208 -2.28 -25.63 1.76
N GLU A 209 -1.31 -25.03 2.47
CA GLU A 209 -1.23 -23.55 2.54
C GLU A 209 -0.89 -22.98 1.16
N GLU A 210 -1.84 -22.26 0.58
CA GLU A 210 -1.73 -21.69 -0.75
C GLU A 210 -0.96 -20.38 -0.79
N ALA A 211 -0.89 -19.67 0.36
CA ALA A 211 -0.21 -18.37 0.42
C ALA A 211 1.23 -18.47 -0.07
N LEU A 212 1.63 -17.54 -0.93
CA LEU A 212 3.00 -17.47 -1.42
C LEU A 212 3.96 -17.17 -0.26
N PHE A 213 3.77 -16.07 0.43
CA PHE A 213 4.65 -15.63 1.51
C PHE A 213 4.10 -16.00 2.88
N LEU A 214 4.91 -16.70 3.66
CA LEU A 214 4.53 -17.27 4.95
C LEU A 214 5.22 -16.57 6.11
N ASN A 215 4.50 -16.52 7.23
CA ASN A 215 5.07 -16.19 8.52
C ASN A 215 5.86 -17.40 9.04
N GLU A 216 7.11 -17.21 9.40
CA GLU A 216 8.01 -18.26 9.88
C GLU A 216 7.44 -19.02 11.10
N LYS A 217 6.94 -18.29 12.10
CA LYS A 217 6.45 -18.89 13.34
C LYS A 217 5.10 -19.59 13.19
N ARG A 218 4.19 -19.01 12.40
CA ARG A 218 2.81 -19.51 12.27
C ARG A 218 2.61 -20.45 11.10
N GLY A 219 3.43 -20.37 10.06
CA GLY A 219 3.28 -21.13 8.83
C GLY A 219 2.08 -20.70 7.98
N THR A 220 1.46 -19.58 8.29
CA THR A 220 0.32 -18.99 7.57
C THR A 220 0.74 -17.77 6.79
N ARG A 221 -0.16 -17.23 5.95
CA ARG A 221 0.09 -16.02 5.17
C ARG A 221 0.73 -14.90 6.00
N LEU A 222 1.78 -14.30 5.47
CA LEU A 222 2.42 -13.14 6.07
C LEU A 222 1.45 -11.96 6.13
N SER A 223 1.44 -11.22 7.24
CA SER A 223 0.58 -10.05 7.37
C SER A 223 1.14 -8.83 6.62
N ARG A 224 0.24 -7.93 6.20
CA ARG A 224 0.65 -6.65 5.61
C ARG A 224 1.57 -5.84 6.55
N GLN A 225 1.32 -5.90 7.86
CA GLN A 225 2.13 -5.20 8.85
C GLN A 225 3.54 -5.80 8.92
N SER A 226 3.65 -7.14 8.89
CA SER A 226 4.96 -7.81 8.85
C SER A 226 5.74 -7.45 7.59
N ALA A 227 5.09 -7.43 6.42
CA ALA A 227 5.74 -7.03 5.18
C ALA A 227 6.16 -5.55 5.17
N TRP A 228 5.36 -4.68 5.78
CA TRP A 228 5.77 -3.29 6.00
C TRP A 228 7.02 -3.20 6.88
N GLN A 229 7.05 -3.98 7.98
CA GLN A 229 8.20 -3.99 8.88
C GLN A 229 9.46 -4.51 8.20
N ILE A 230 9.35 -5.51 7.31
CA ILE A 230 10.48 -5.99 6.48
C ILE A 230 11.13 -4.84 5.69
N VAL A 231 10.33 -3.99 5.05
CA VAL A 231 10.83 -2.83 4.29
C VAL A 231 11.55 -1.84 5.22
N ILE A 232 10.97 -1.54 6.38
CA ILE A 232 11.56 -0.62 7.36
C ILE A 232 12.87 -1.18 7.92
N ASP A 233 12.90 -2.47 8.24
CA ASP A 233 14.09 -3.11 8.80
C ASP A 233 15.22 -3.22 7.75
N ALA A 234 14.89 -3.46 6.48
CA ALA A 234 15.85 -3.41 5.40
C ALA A 234 16.41 -1.99 5.21
N ALA A 235 15.57 -0.96 5.29
CA ALA A 235 15.99 0.44 5.22
C ALA A 235 16.97 0.79 6.35
N LYS A 236 16.68 0.36 7.57
CA LYS A 236 17.59 0.55 8.73
C LYS A 236 18.93 -0.16 8.54
N ARG A 237 18.91 -1.42 8.09
CA ARG A 237 20.13 -2.20 7.86
C ARG A 237 21.01 -1.63 6.76
N SER A 238 20.39 -1.04 5.73
CA SER A 238 21.11 -0.43 4.61
C SER A 238 21.75 0.92 4.94
N GLY A 239 21.49 1.49 6.13
CA GLY A 239 22.02 2.80 6.53
C GLY A 239 21.47 3.98 5.73
N LEU A 240 20.37 3.79 5.02
CA LEU A 240 19.74 4.88 4.26
C LEU A 240 18.89 5.74 5.22
N ASP A 241 19.23 7.02 5.32
CA ASP A 241 18.58 7.99 6.22
C ASP A 241 17.17 8.43 5.76
N GLU A 242 16.70 7.97 4.60
CA GLU A 242 15.41 8.35 4.05
C GLU A 242 14.28 7.52 4.66
N ALA A 243 13.12 8.13 4.83
CA ALA A 243 11.88 7.45 5.27
C ALA A 243 11.36 6.51 4.16
N ILE A 244 12.04 5.36 4.01
CA ILE A 244 11.74 4.36 2.99
C ILE A 244 10.45 3.63 3.36
N SER A 245 9.58 3.46 2.38
CA SER A 245 8.30 2.77 2.53
C SER A 245 7.99 1.92 1.30
N PRO A 246 7.06 0.97 1.37
CA PRO A 246 6.63 0.22 0.18
C PRO A 246 6.11 1.11 -0.97
N HIS A 247 5.60 2.31 -0.66
CA HIS A 247 5.26 3.29 -1.68
C HIS A 247 6.49 3.84 -2.41
N GLY A 248 7.63 3.96 -1.72
CA GLY A 248 8.90 4.34 -2.32
C GLY A 248 9.34 3.35 -3.40
N PHE A 249 9.24 2.04 -3.17
CA PHE A 249 9.54 1.02 -4.18
C PHE A 249 8.68 1.19 -5.44
N ARG A 250 7.39 1.36 -5.26
CA ARG A 250 6.46 1.55 -6.38
C ARG A 250 6.74 2.85 -7.14
N HIS A 251 7.08 3.92 -6.44
CA HIS A 251 7.46 5.18 -7.07
C HIS A 251 8.78 5.05 -7.84
N SER A 252 9.79 4.39 -7.25
CA SER A 252 11.07 4.13 -7.91
C SER A 252 10.90 3.25 -9.15
N PHE A 253 10.09 2.18 -9.07
CA PHE A 253 9.73 1.37 -10.23
C PHE A 253 9.16 2.22 -11.37
N ALA A 254 8.17 3.06 -11.07
CA ALA A 254 7.55 3.92 -12.08
C ALA A 254 8.56 4.90 -12.70
N THR A 255 9.36 5.55 -11.85
CA THR A 255 10.37 6.53 -12.29
C THR A 255 11.44 5.86 -13.17
N HIS A 256 11.98 4.73 -12.71
CA HIS A 256 13.03 4.03 -13.46
C HIS A 256 12.54 3.47 -14.79
N LEU A 257 11.29 3.01 -14.90
CA LEU A 257 10.72 2.61 -16.18
C LEU A 257 10.58 3.80 -17.14
N LEU A 258 10.11 4.95 -16.63
CA LEU A 258 9.97 6.16 -17.45
C LEU A 258 11.34 6.70 -17.88
N ASP A 259 12.33 6.71 -16.99
CA ASP A 259 13.71 7.10 -17.28
C ASP A 259 14.36 6.15 -18.31
N GLY A 260 13.97 4.87 -18.29
CA GLY A 260 14.35 3.86 -19.27
C GLY A 260 13.60 3.97 -20.60
N GLY A 261 12.76 4.99 -20.79
CA GLY A 261 12.03 5.23 -22.03
C GLY A 261 10.73 4.47 -22.19
N ALA A 262 10.21 3.86 -21.13
CA ALA A 262 8.90 3.20 -21.18
C ALA A 262 7.77 4.23 -21.38
N ASP A 263 6.77 3.88 -22.20
CA ASP A 263 5.58 4.72 -22.36
C ASP A 263 4.80 4.82 -21.03
N ILE A 264 4.37 6.04 -20.70
CA ILE A 264 3.65 6.33 -19.45
C ILE A 264 2.35 5.50 -19.30
N ARG A 265 1.67 5.18 -20.41
CA ARG A 265 0.47 4.34 -20.40
C ARG A 265 0.78 2.92 -19.99
N VAL A 266 1.91 2.38 -20.47
CA VAL A 266 2.42 1.06 -20.07
C VAL A 266 2.70 1.02 -18.59
N VAL A 267 3.39 2.04 -18.06
CA VAL A 267 3.68 2.14 -16.63
C VAL A 267 2.39 2.22 -15.83
N GLN A 268 1.39 2.97 -16.29
CA GLN A 268 0.08 3.06 -15.65
C GLN A 268 -0.65 1.71 -15.63
N GLU A 269 -0.60 0.93 -16.72
CA GLU A 269 -1.19 -0.42 -16.78
C GLU A 269 -0.51 -1.37 -15.80
N LEU A 270 0.82 -1.43 -15.79
CA LEU A 270 1.60 -2.24 -14.85
C LEU A 270 1.29 -1.89 -13.40
N LEU A 271 1.04 -0.62 -13.13
CA LEU A 271 0.65 -0.14 -11.81
C LEU A 271 -0.83 -0.38 -11.47
N GLY A 272 -1.67 -0.77 -12.44
CA GLY A 272 -3.10 -1.04 -12.23
C GLY A 272 -3.90 0.24 -11.98
N HIS A 273 -3.62 1.32 -12.73
CA HIS A 273 -4.47 2.49 -12.84
C HIS A 273 -5.62 2.15 -13.82
N ALA A 274 -6.85 2.45 -13.44
CA ALA A 274 -8.05 2.04 -14.15
C ALA A 274 -8.13 2.64 -15.55
N SER A 275 -8.20 1.81 -16.52
CA SER A 275 -8.57 1.78 -17.92
C SER A 275 -7.40 1.57 -18.88
N VAL A 276 -7.36 0.43 -19.42
CA VAL A 276 -7.18 0.00 -20.80
C VAL A 276 -6.84 -1.50 -20.79
N THR A 277 -7.61 -2.27 -21.56
CA THR A 277 -7.41 -3.69 -21.79
C THR A 277 -6.44 -3.81 -22.96
N THR A 278 -5.15 -3.98 -22.69
CA THR A 278 -4.22 -4.35 -23.76
C THR A 278 -3.14 -5.28 -23.17
N THR A 279 -3.32 -6.56 -23.46
CA THR A 279 -2.31 -7.59 -23.23
C THR A 279 -1.25 -7.47 -24.32
N GLN A 280 -0.46 -6.42 -24.31
CA GLN A 280 0.79 -6.42 -25.04
C GLN A 280 1.90 -6.78 -24.06
N ILE A 281 2.55 -7.90 -24.34
CA ILE A 281 3.73 -8.40 -23.63
C ILE A 281 4.83 -7.37 -23.84
N TYR A 282 4.94 -6.42 -22.87
CA TYR A 282 6.08 -5.54 -22.86
C TYR A 282 7.25 -6.31 -22.29
N THR A 283 8.22 -6.45 -23.13
CA THR A 283 9.44 -7.21 -22.95
C THR A 283 10.07 -6.93 -21.60
N LEU A 284 10.34 -7.97 -20.85
CA LEU A 284 11.11 -8.14 -19.61
C LEU A 284 12.43 -7.36 -19.55
N VAL A 285 12.79 -6.76 -20.65
CA VAL A 285 14.10 -6.24 -20.99
C VAL A 285 14.43 -4.93 -20.27
N THR A 286 13.44 -4.15 -19.76
CA THR A 286 13.73 -2.76 -19.38
C THR A 286 14.34 -2.64 -17.98
N ILE A 287 13.83 -3.37 -16.97
CA ILE A 287 14.41 -3.29 -15.61
C ILE A 287 15.70 -4.10 -15.51
N ASP A 288 15.75 -5.27 -16.15
CA ASP A 288 16.97 -6.08 -16.16
C ASP A 288 18.06 -5.38 -16.96
N LYS A 289 17.75 -4.76 -18.13
CA LYS A 289 18.71 -3.94 -18.86
C LYS A 289 19.20 -2.72 -18.11
N LEU A 290 18.34 -2.05 -17.34
CA LEU A 290 18.76 -0.95 -16.47
C LEU A 290 19.71 -1.45 -15.38
N ARG A 291 19.41 -2.61 -14.76
CA ARG A 291 20.30 -3.22 -13.77
C ARG A 291 21.62 -3.74 -14.37
N GLU A 292 21.57 -4.36 -15.54
CA GLU A 292 22.75 -4.85 -16.26
C GLU A 292 23.64 -3.70 -16.73
N SER A 293 23.06 -2.64 -17.29
CA SER A 293 23.79 -1.43 -17.66
C SER A 293 24.45 -0.77 -16.45
N TYR A 294 23.80 -0.85 -15.29
CA TYR A 294 24.32 -0.30 -14.05
C TYR A 294 25.44 -1.17 -13.48
N ALA A 295 25.24 -2.49 -13.40
CA ALA A 295 26.24 -3.45 -12.93
C ALA A 295 27.51 -3.44 -13.81
N SER A 296 27.38 -3.15 -15.12
CA SER A 296 28.52 -3.03 -16.03
C SER A 296 29.26 -1.68 -15.92
N ALA A 297 28.58 -0.63 -15.42
CA ALA A 297 29.18 0.70 -15.23
C ALA A 297 29.86 0.89 -13.86
N HIS A 298 29.58 0.01 -12.90
CA HIS A 298 30.12 0.04 -11.53
C HIS A 298 30.52 -1.37 -11.10
N PRO A 299 31.69 -1.89 -11.57
CA PRO A 299 32.21 -3.21 -11.21
C PRO A 299 32.56 -3.34 -9.74
#